data_bb36e15811c7aba321f53660c03efb61
#
_entry.id   bb36e15811c7aba321f53660c03efb61
#
_cell.length_a   1.000
_cell.length_b   1.000
_cell.length_c   1.000
_cell.angle_alpha   90.00
_cell.angle_beta   90.00
_cell.angle_gamma   90.00
#
_symmetry.space_group_name_H-M   'P 1'
#
loop_
_entity.id
_entity.type
_entity.pdbx_description
1 polymer ?
#
loop_
_entity_poly.entity_id
_entity_poly.type
_entity_poly.pdbx_seq_one_letter_code
_entity_poly.pdbx_strand_id
1 'polypeptide(L)'
;RPNLPFVYFISYFNPAIPMTGEEDMALPLYENLRKNYGIVVKTSREMVYARSANAELAEKLDINEGEPILVRKRFVLDVNDKPVEYNIGYYRADSFTYSIEFTND
;
A
#
# COMPACT_ATOMS: atom_id res chain seq x y z
N ARG A 1 -18.37 -11.87 -10.34
CA ARG A 1 -17.54 -13.07 -10.31
C ARG A 1 -16.63 -13.04 -9.08
N PRO A 2 -16.65 -14.09 -8.25
CA PRO A 2 -15.94 -14.06 -6.97
C PRO A 2 -14.42 -14.04 -7.08
N ASN A 3 -13.86 -14.40 -8.23
CA ASN A 3 -12.42 -14.47 -8.43
C ASN A 3 -11.83 -13.29 -9.19
N LEU A 4 -12.61 -12.22 -9.42
CA LEU A 4 -12.10 -11.05 -10.11
C LEU A 4 -11.17 -10.25 -9.21
N PRO A 5 -9.96 -9.90 -9.68
CA PRO A 5 -9.10 -9.03 -8.90
C PRO A 5 -9.65 -7.60 -8.92
N PHE A 6 -9.85 -7.01 -7.75
CA PHE A 6 -10.28 -5.61 -7.66
C PHE A 6 -9.20 -4.70 -7.08
N VAL A 7 -8.05 -5.25 -6.77
CA VAL A 7 -6.89 -4.48 -6.37
C VAL A 7 -5.61 -5.13 -6.90
N TYR A 8 -4.70 -4.30 -7.39
CA TYR A 8 -3.33 -4.69 -7.71
C TYR A 8 -2.41 -3.87 -6.83
N PHE A 9 -1.61 -4.53 -6.00
CA PHE A 9 -0.87 -3.90 -4.93
C PHE A 9 0.61 -4.21 -5.06
N ILE A 10 1.44 -3.16 -4.97
CA ILE A 10 2.90 -3.30 -5.01
C ILE A 10 3.46 -2.62 -3.77
N SER A 11 4.33 -3.33 -3.06
CA SER A 11 4.97 -2.79 -1.86
C SER A 11 6.48 -2.85 -2.02
N TYR A 12 7.15 -1.75 -1.69
CA TYR A 12 8.60 -1.63 -1.73
C TYR A 12 9.10 -1.29 -0.34
N PHE A 13 10.01 -2.10 0.17
CA PHE A 13 10.67 -1.82 1.44
C PHE A 13 12.06 -1.25 1.19
N ASN A 14 12.52 -0.41 2.12
CA ASN A 14 13.88 0.13 2.04
C ASN A 14 14.87 -1.05 2.09
N PRO A 15 15.73 -1.21 1.09
CA PRO A 15 16.69 -2.34 1.06
C PRO A 15 17.73 -2.28 2.16
N ALA A 16 17.89 -1.14 2.84
CA ALA A 16 18.77 -1.04 4.01
C ALA A 16 18.19 -1.76 5.24
N ILE A 17 16.90 -2.13 5.21
CA ILE A 17 16.27 -2.90 6.28
C ILE A 17 16.50 -4.37 5.99
N PRO A 18 17.25 -5.11 6.85
CA PRO A 18 17.62 -6.49 6.55
C PRO A 18 16.49 -7.48 6.84
N MET A 19 15.35 -7.30 6.19
CA MET A 19 14.24 -8.21 6.32
C MET A 19 14.55 -9.51 5.57
N THR A 20 14.35 -10.63 6.23
CA THR A 20 14.71 -11.95 5.70
C THR A 20 13.52 -12.73 5.16
N GLY A 21 12.30 -12.28 5.45
CA GLY A 21 11.10 -13.03 5.15
C GLY A 21 10.76 -14.07 6.21
N GLU A 22 11.57 -14.18 7.24
CA GLU A 22 11.36 -15.14 8.35
C GLU A 22 10.84 -14.46 9.60
N GLU A 23 10.46 -13.19 9.51
CA GLU A 23 9.93 -12.41 10.62
C GLU A 23 8.61 -13.02 11.10
N ASP A 24 8.31 -12.78 12.38
CA ASP A 24 7.09 -13.27 13.00
C ASP A 24 5.88 -12.57 12.40
N MET A 25 5.19 -13.26 11.51
CA MET A 25 4.03 -12.73 10.80
C MET A 25 2.77 -12.65 11.68
N ALA A 26 2.83 -13.13 12.91
CA ALA A 26 1.75 -12.95 13.85
C ALA A 26 1.67 -11.52 14.39
N LEU A 27 2.75 -10.75 14.24
CA LEU A 27 2.79 -9.35 14.65
C LEU A 27 2.45 -8.44 13.48
N PRO A 28 1.75 -7.32 13.71
CA PRO A 28 1.63 -6.30 12.69
C PRO A 28 3.00 -5.86 12.18
N LEU A 29 3.06 -5.47 10.90
CA LEU A 29 4.33 -5.15 10.25
C LEU A 29 5.16 -4.12 11.03
N TYR A 30 4.54 -3.03 11.47
CA TYR A 30 5.28 -1.95 12.13
C TYR A 30 5.76 -2.35 13.52
N GLU A 31 5.00 -3.17 14.22
CA GLU A 31 5.43 -3.72 15.50
C GLU A 31 6.60 -4.67 15.31
N ASN A 32 6.56 -5.48 14.25
CA ASN A 32 7.65 -6.37 13.87
C ASN A 32 8.94 -5.59 13.57
N LEU A 33 8.82 -4.51 12.80
CA LEU A 33 9.98 -3.66 12.47
C LEU A 33 10.60 -3.06 13.73
N ARG A 34 9.79 -2.59 14.66
CA ARG A 34 10.28 -2.05 15.92
C ARG A 34 10.99 -3.11 16.76
N LYS A 35 10.36 -4.26 16.91
CA LYS A 35 10.86 -5.34 17.77
C LYS A 35 12.15 -5.95 17.22
N ASN A 36 12.20 -6.23 15.92
CA ASN A 36 13.30 -6.98 15.33
C ASN A 36 14.41 -6.10 14.76
N TYR A 37 14.11 -4.84 14.40
CA TYR A 37 15.07 -3.97 13.73
C TYR A 37 15.21 -2.60 14.39
N GLY A 38 14.45 -2.34 15.46
CA GLY A 38 14.52 -1.06 16.14
C GLY A 38 13.95 0.10 15.32
N ILE A 39 13.16 -0.18 14.31
CA ILE A 39 12.60 0.83 13.41
C ILE A 39 11.26 1.28 13.94
N VAL A 40 11.17 2.57 14.26
CA VAL A 40 9.93 3.18 14.76
C VAL A 40 9.35 4.06 13.66
N VAL A 41 8.15 3.71 13.19
CA VAL A 41 7.44 4.46 12.17
C VAL A 41 6.90 5.75 12.79
N LYS A 42 7.14 6.88 12.13
CA LYS A 42 6.68 8.19 12.60
C LYS A 42 5.66 8.81 11.67
N THR A 43 5.91 8.78 10.36
CA THR A 43 5.11 9.51 9.39
C THR A 43 4.56 8.55 8.34
N SER A 44 3.28 8.72 8.04
CA SER A 44 2.63 8.03 6.93
C SER A 44 1.94 9.10 6.08
N ARG A 45 2.35 9.21 4.82
CA ARG A 45 1.72 10.10 3.83
C ARG A 45 0.96 9.29 2.85
N GLU A 46 -0.25 9.72 2.57
CA GLU A 46 -1.13 8.99 1.66
C GLU A 46 -1.69 9.94 0.61
N MET A 47 -1.71 9.47 -0.63
CA MET A 47 -2.33 10.18 -1.75
C MET A 47 -3.30 9.25 -2.42
N VAL A 48 -4.49 9.75 -2.74
CA VAL A 48 -5.51 9.02 -3.47
C VAL A 48 -5.93 9.87 -4.66
N TYR A 49 -5.91 9.29 -5.85
CA TYR A 49 -6.35 9.99 -7.06
C TYR A 49 -6.92 9.02 -8.06
N ALA A 50 -7.66 9.53 -9.02
CA ALA A 50 -8.25 8.74 -10.09
C ALA A 50 -7.39 8.87 -11.36
N ARG A 51 -7.37 7.80 -12.14
CA ARG A 51 -6.77 7.81 -13.48
C ARG A 51 -7.45 6.76 -14.35
N SER A 52 -7.18 6.84 -15.65
CA SER A 52 -7.62 5.79 -16.57
C SER A 52 -6.61 4.64 -16.54
N ALA A 53 -7.12 3.42 -16.64
CA ALA A 53 -6.27 2.24 -16.68
C ALA A 53 -5.52 2.17 -18.02
N ASN A 54 -4.21 1.97 -17.97
CA ASN A 54 -3.46 1.61 -19.18
C ASN A 54 -3.63 0.11 -19.42
N ALA A 55 -3.02 -0.39 -20.50
CA ALA A 55 -3.16 -1.80 -20.88
C ALA A 55 -2.69 -2.76 -19.79
N GLU A 56 -1.58 -2.45 -19.15
CA GLU A 56 -1.03 -3.30 -18.07
C GLU A 56 -1.96 -3.36 -16.86
N LEU A 57 -2.43 -2.21 -16.40
CA LEU A 57 -3.32 -2.16 -15.24
C LEU A 57 -4.69 -2.77 -15.55
N ALA A 58 -5.16 -2.58 -16.78
CA ALA A 58 -6.41 -3.19 -17.21
C ALA A 58 -6.33 -4.72 -17.15
N GLU A 59 -5.22 -5.28 -17.60
CA GLU A 59 -4.99 -6.72 -17.52
C GLU A 59 -4.96 -7.20 -16.05
N LYS A 60 -4.21 -6.50 -15.21
CA LYS A 60 -4.07 -6.87 -13.80
C LYS A 60 -5.38 -6.81 -13.03
N LEU A 61 -6.24 -5.88 -13.38
CA LEU A 61 -7.51 -5.66 -12.68
C LEU A 61 -8.71 -6.30 -13.40
N ASP A 62 -8.47 -6.95 -14.52
CA ASP A 62 -9.52 -7.59 -15.34
C ASP A 62 -10.61 -6.61 -15.72
N ILE A 63 -10.20 -5.47 -16.25
CA ILE A 63 -11.07 -4.41 -16.76
C ILE A 63 -10.59 -4.01 -18.16
N ASN A 64 -11.33 -3.12 -18.79
CA ASN A 64 -10.96 -2.60 -20.10
C ASN A 64 -9.98 -1.44 -19.98
N GLU A 65 -9.06 -1.34 -20.94
CA GLU A 65 -8.18 -0.18 -21.01
C GLU A 65 -9.03 1.10 -21.11
N GLY A 66 -8.64 2.13 -20.36
CA GLY A 66 -9.36 3.39 -20.33
C GLY A 66 -10.41 3.48 -19.21
N GLU A 67 -10.77 2.37 -18.60
CA GLU A 67 -11.71 2.44 -17.48
C GLU A 67 -11.08 3.16 -16.27
N PRO A 68 -11.90 3.88 -15.48
CA PRO A 68 -11.39 4.62 -14.33
C PRO A 68 -10.96 3.66 -13.22
N ILE A 69 -9.85 4.01 -12.59
CA ILE A 69 -9.34 3.31 -11.41
C ILE A 69 -8.95 4.35 -10.36
N LEU A 70 -8.87 3.91 -9.12
CA LEU A 70 -8.33 4.71 -8.03
C LEU A 70 -6.92 4.23 -7.72
N VAL A 71 -6.01 5.17 -7.51
CA VAL A 71 -4.64 4.90 -7.12
C VAL A 71 -4.43 5.44 -5.72
N ARG A 72 -3.90 4.60 -4.85
CA ARG A 72 -3.55 4.99 -3.49
C ARG A 72 -2.05 4.76 -3.31
N LYS A 73 -1.33 5.83 -2.99
CA LYS A 73 0.10 5.77 -2.70
C LYS A 73 0.33 6.07 -1.25
N ARG A 74 1.25 5.34 -0.64
CA ARG A 74 1.59 5.54 0.76
C ARG A 74 3.09 5.53 0.92
N PHE A 75 3.61 6.57 1.60
CA PHE A 75 5.01 6.70 1.97
C PHE A 75 5.11 6.63 3.48
N VAL A 76 5.98 5.78 3.98
CA VAL A 76 6.17 5.59 5.41
C VAL A 76 7.61 5.92 5.77
N LEU A 77 7.78 6.80 6.75
CA LEU A 77 9.07 7.27 7.23
C LEU A 77 9.24 6.91 8.70
N ASP A 78 10.48 6.68 9.12
CA ASP A 78 10.78 6.41 10.52
C ASP A 78 10.99 7.72 11.30
N VAL A 79 11.33 7.60 12.59
CA VAL A 79 11.54 8.75 13.48
C VAL A 79 12.73 9.61 13.07
N ASN A 80 13.62 9.12 12.20
CA ASN A 80 14.76 9.86 11.67
C ASN A 80 14.49 10.36 10.24
N ASP A 81 13.23 10.33 9.81
CA ASP A 81 12.77 10.73 8.47
C ASP A 81 13.39 9.89 7.34
N LYS A 82 13.79 8.67 7.66
CA LYS A 82 14.28 7.73 6.65
C LYS A 82 13.13 6.91 6.08
N PRO A 83 13.17 6.62 4.76
CA PRO A 83 12.12 5.81 4.15
C PRO A 83 12.12 4.39 4.73
N VAL A 84 10.93 3.91 5.04
CA VAL A 84 10.71 2.53 5.49
C VAL A 84 10.03 1.74 4.39
N GLU A 85 8.93 2.28 3.89
CA GLU A 85 8.08 1.59 2.94
C GLU A 85 7.45 2.57 1.96
N TYR A 86 7.28 2.12 0.72
CA TYR A 86 6.47 2.80 -0.27
C TYR A 86 5.55 1.76 -0.88
N ASN A 87 4.25 2.04 -0.91
CA ASN A 87 3.33 1.13 -1.57
C ASN A 87 2.35 1.86 -2.46
N ILE A 88 1.88 1.15 -3.50
CA ILE A 88 0.90 1.63 -4.45
C ILE A 88 -0.18 0.57 -4.56
N GLY A 89 -1.43 1.00 -4.39
CA GLY A 89 -2.59 0.17 -4.65
C GLY A 89 -3.37 0.73 -5.84
N TYR A 90 -3.74 -0.14 -6.78
CA TYR A 90 -4.58 0.20 -7.91
C TYR A 90 -5.90 -0.52 -7.74
N TYR A 91 -6.99 0.21 -7.69
CA TYR A 91 -8.29 -0.32 -7.34
C TYR A 91 -9.29 -0.09 -8.47
N ARG A 92 -10.10 -1.09 -8.74
CA ARG A 92 -11.24 -0.91 -9.65
C ARG A 92 -12.21 0.09 -9.03
N ALA A 93 -12.60 1.09 -9.84
CA ALA A 93 -13.50 2.14 -9.34
C ALA A 93 -14.88 1.60 -8.98
N ASP A 94 -15.32 0.52 -9.64
CA ASP A 94 -16.62 -0.09 -9.37
C ASP A 94 -16.67 -0.89 -8.07
N SER A 95 -15.51 -1.14 -7.46
CA SER A 95 -15.40 -2.01 -6.28
C SER A 95 -14.74 -1.31 -5.10
N PHE A 96 -14.40 -0.02 -5.22
CA PHE A 96 -13.65 0.69 -4.20
C PHE A 96 -14.37 1.95 -3.77
N THR A 97 -14.54 2.08 -2.47
CA THR A 97 -15.00 3.30 -1.82
C THR A 97 -13.97 3.69 -0.78
N TYR A 98 -13.44 4.91 -0.90
CA TYR A 98 -12.51 5.43 0.10
C TYR A 98 -13.29 6.16 1.16
N SER A 99 -13.12 5.71 2.40
CA SER A 99 -13.78 6.33 3.54
C SER A 99 -12.74 6.54 4.63
N ILE A 100 -12.78 7.69 5.28
CA ILE A 100 -11.88 7.98 6.37
C ILE A 100 -12.69 8.52 7.55
N GLU A 101 -12.37 8.01 8.72
CA GLU A 101 -12.96 8.48 9.97
C GLU A 101 -11.83 8.84 10.92
N PHE A 102 -11.94 10.00 11.51
CA PHE A 102 -10.94 10.47 12.45
C PHE A 102 -11.61 10.74 13.80
N THR A 103 -11.17 10.03 14.83
CA THR A 103 -11.71 10.19 16.17
C THR A 103 -10.61 10.77 17.06
N ASN A 104 -10.94 11.84 17.73
CA ASN A 104 -10.05 12.51 18.68
C ASN A 104 -10.53 12.26 20.10
N ASP A 105 -9.75 11.53 20.86
CA ASP A 105 -10.07 11.19 22.25
C ASP A 105 -9.56 12.26 23.23
#